data_dc10bfc5c5412fe1f01194a07657b877
#
_entry.id   dc10bfc5c5412fe1f01194a07657b877
#
_cell.length_a   1.000
_cell.length_b   1.000
_cell.length_c   1.000
_cell.angle_alpha   90.00
_cell.angle_beta   90.00
_cell.angle_gamma   90.00
#
_symmetry.space_group_name_H-M   'P 1'
#
loop_
_entity.id
_entity.type
_entity.pdbx_description
1 polymer ?
#
loop_
_entity_poly.entity_id
_entity_poly.type
_entity_poly.pdbx_seq_one_letter_code
_entity_poly.pdbx_strand_id
1 'polypeptide(L)'
;MTLFITGRISRPSTEPLYSGGNRKDFPITTGYDLAKYTEFIDSHLVHSENIVISQSFHNECVSVIFAPSKTYLPRPYVSSASPSDHDSFIKLAKENRNLKGGKAKQISCLVCDEKLGFGVVFMTHYGTAQKILTNMSDIEEERKGGFKITACAAWGSKFYVIMTKGTREYKGRQRWFTSKSWGNAEKRIQKNQDKERVVTGICYSTGQKTYLVVLMETSQDQIYKKFCDVADLDKWVKKQYREGFHPTIIFKDPTDDNTLVVMIKDRSRSSYICKYDCKVAFA
;
A
#
# COMPACT_ATOMS: atom_id res chain seq x y z
N MET A 1 10.04 -3.55 -12.09
CA MET A 1 10.55 -4.26 -10.91
C MET A 1 9.63 -3.94 -9.75
N THR A 2 8.95 -4.92 -9.20
CA THR A 2 8.14 -4.76 -8.00
C THR A 2 8.92 -5.38 -6.86
N LEU A 3 9.26 -4.60 -5.84
CA LEU A 3 10.06 -5.01 -4.72
C LEU A 3 9.16 -5.12 -3.49
N PHE A 4 9.16 -6.28 -2.86
CA PHE A 4 8.62 -6.45 -1.51
C PHE A 4 9.75 -6.31 -0.52
N ILE A 5 9.59 -5.48 0.45
CA ILE A 5 10.53 -5.37 1.55
C ILE A 5 9.73 -5.39 2.84
N THR A 6 10.05 -6.34 3.69
CA THR A 6 9.54 -6.44 5.05
C THR A 6 10.69 -6.28 6.01
N GLY A 7 10.66 -5.27 6.84
CA GLY A 7 11.64 -5.01 7.87
C GLY A 7 11.03 -5.11 9.26
N ARG A 8 11.75 -5.67 10.20
CA ARG A 8 11.36 -5.74 11.61
C ARG A 8 11.74 -4.46 12.31
N ILE A 9 10.78 -3.80 12.95
CA ILE A 9 11.03 -2.64 13.80
C ILE A 9 11.35 -3.15 15.21
N SER A 10 12.52 -3.69 15.42
CA SER A 10 12.94 -4.11 16.76
C SER A 10 14.43 -3.86 16.93
N ARG A 11 14.83 -3.51 18.14
CA ARG A 11 16.14 -3.21 18.71
C ARG A 11 17.33 -3.19 17.72
N PRO A 12 18.20 -2.19 17.75
CA PRO A 12 19.33 -2.12 16.83
C PRO A 12 20.23 -3.33 17.03
N SER A 13 20.20 -4.26 16.09
CA SER A 13 21.28 -5.20 15.93
C SER A 13 22.35 -4.50 15.10
N THR A 14 23.55 -4.40 15.63
CA THR A 14 24.70 -3.71 15.03
C THR A 14 25.36 -4.52 13.91
N GLU A 15 24.77 -5.63 13.47
CA GLU A 15 25.36 -6.45 12.41
C GLU A 15 24.54 -6.40 11.12
N PRO A 16 25.17 -6.02 9.99
CA PRO A 16 24.51 -6.15 8.70
C PRO A 16 24.41 -7.63 8.33
N LEU A 17 23.20 -8.10 8.08
CA LEU A 17 22.96 -9.43 7.50
C LEU A 17 23.43 -9.43 6.04
N TYR A 18 24.75 -9.56 5.83
CA TYR A 18 25.31 -9.75 4.51
C TYR A 18 26.34 -10.87 4.50
N SER A 19 26.09 -11.90 3.75
CA SER A 19 27.11 -12.80 3.26
C SER A 19 26.94 -13.02 1.76
N GLY A 20 27.85 -12.40 1.00
CA GLY A 20 28.40 -12.92 -0.24
C GLY A 20 27.54 -12.92 -1.49
N GLY A 21 27.88 -12.06 -2.47
CA GLY A 21 27.55 -12.28 -3.87
C GLY A 21 27.25 -10.99 -4.64
N ASN A 22 28.00 -10.74 -5.69
CA ASN A 22 27.94 -9.63 -6.64
C ASN A 22 26.55 -9.39 -7.28
N ARG A 23 25.59 -8.92 -6.50
CA ARG A 23 24.33 -8.36 -6.99
C ARG A 23 24.06 -7.11 -6.18
N LYS A 24 23.57 -6.06 -6.83
CA LYS A 24 23.07 -4.85 -6.18
C LYS A 24 21.81 -5.21 -5.36
N ASP A 25 22.00 -5.96 -4.30
CA ASP A 25 20.96 -6.32 -3.36
C ASP A 25 20.81 -5.14 -2.41
N PHE A 26 19.57 -4.69 -2.23
CA PHE A 26 19.28 -3.59 -1.33
C PHE A 26 19.47 -4.07 0.12
N PRO A 27 20.14 -3.30 0.98
CA PRO A 27 20.37 -3.70 2.35
C PRO A 27 19.02 -3.78 3.09
N ILE A 28 18.73 -4.93 3.67
CA ILE A 28 17.66 -5.10 4.63
C ILE A 28 18.22 -4.70 5.98
N THR A 29 17.82 -3.54 6.47
CA THR A 29 18.17 -3.12 7.83
C THR A 29 17.04 -3.50 8.77
N THR A 30 17.33 -4.37 9.70
CA THR A 30 16.43 -4.77 10.78
C THR A 30 16.46 -3.74 11.89
N GLY A 31 15.28 -3.26 12.29
CA GLY A 31 15.12 -2.36 13.43
C GLY A 31 14.89 -0.90 13.06
N TYR A 32 13.63 -0.51 12.92
CA TYR A 32 13.26 0.87 12.62
C TYR A 32 12.38 1.45 13.72
N ASP A 33 12.87 2.52 14.33
CA ASP A 33 11.94 3.52 14.85
C ASP A 33 11.33 4.31 13.66
N LEU A 34 10.34 5.13 13.95
CA LEU A 34 9.65 5.93 12.93
C LEU A 34 10.60 6.84 12.12
N ALA A 35 11.69 7.31 12.70
CA ALA A 35 12.70 8.12 12.01
C ALA A 35 13.40 7.31 10.92
N LYS A 36 13.68 6.05 11.18
CA LYS A 36 14.31 5.15 10.21
C LYS A 36 13.36 4.68 9.10
N TYR A 37 12.04 4.62 9.36
CA TYR A 37 11.05 4.34 8.32
C TYR A 37 11.16 5.34 7.16
N THR A 38 11.21 6.62 7.47
CA THR A 38 11.31 7.68 6.47
C THR A 38 12.62 7.56 5.68
N GLU A 39 13.74 7.38 6.36
CA GLU A 39 15.05 7.16 5.73
C GLU A 39 15.03 5.91 4.82
N PHE A 40 14.46 4.82 5.29
CA PHE A 40 14.33 3.58 4.53
C PHE A 40 13.50 3.79 3.24
N ILE A 41 12.32 4.38 3.34
CA ILE A 41 11.47 4.63 2.17
C ILE A 41 12.15 5.60 1.21
N ASP A 42 12.68 6.70 1.69
CA ASP A 42 13.28 7.75 0.85
C ASP A 42 14.54 7.24 0.14
N SER A 43 15.37 6.43 0.79
CA SER A 43 16.56 5.83 0.15
C SER A 43 16.18 4.94 -1.04
N HIS A 44 15.10 4.17 -0.93
CA HIS A 44 14.61 3.33 -2.03
C HIS A 44 13.92 4.12 -3.13
N LEU A 45 13.26 5.23 -2.80
CA LEU A 45 12.58 6.08 -3.79
C LEU A 45 13.59 6.90 -4.60
N VAL A 46 14.63 7.45 -3.96
CA VAL A 46 15.60 8.33 -4.62
C VAL A 46 16.50 7.56 -5.60
N HIS A 47 16.91 6.35 -5.25
CA HIS A 47 17.89 5.59 -6.04
C HIS A 47 17.31 4.66 -7.09
N SER A 48 16.03 4.33 -7.04
CA SER A 48 15.49 3.24 -7.85
C SER A 48 14.42 3.64 -8.88
N GLU A 49 14.07 4.90 -8.99
CA GLU A 49 12.91 5.35 -9.80
C GLU A 49 11.62 4.59 -9.46
N ASN A 50 11.46 4.16 -8.23
CA ASN A 50 10.30 3.42 -7.75
C ASN A 50 9.31 4.32 -7.02
N ILE A 51 8.07 3.86 -6.93
CA ILE A 51 7.03 4.43 -6.08
C ILE A 51 6.49 3.36 -5.14
N VAL A 52 6.02 3.77 -3.97
CA VAL A 52 5.31 2.88 -3.05
C VAL A 52 3.86 2.77 -3.51
N ILE A 53 3.38 1.55 -3.72
CA ILE A 53 1.99 1.26 -4.10
C ILE A 53 1.18 0.63 -2.98
N SER A 54 1.83 -0.02 -2.02
CA SER A 54 1.18 -0.54 -0.82
C SER A 54 2.19 -0.67 0.31
N GLN A 55 1.71 -0.54 1.53
CA GLN A 55 2.50 -0.75 2.74
C GLN A 55 1.61 -1.28 3.86
N SER A 56 2.21 -1.98 4.82
CA SER A 56 1.54 -2.49 6.00
C SER A 56 2.48 -2.46 7.20
N PHE A 57 1.95 -2.06 8.36
CA PHE A 57 2.64 -2.15 9.65
C PHE A 57 1.99 -3.21 10.52
N HIS A 58 2.78 -4.01 11.19
CA HIS A 58 2.32 -4.88 12.24
C HIS A 58 3.49 -5.41 13.09
N ASN A 59 3.33 -5.41 14.43
CA ASN A 59 4.31 -5.96 15.37
C ASN A 59 5.75 -5.52 15.08
N GLU A 60 5.98 -4.22 14.97
CA GLU A 60 7.29 -3.64 14.67
C GLU A 60 7.85 -3.98 13.28
N CYS A 61 7.03 -4.53 12.38
CA CYS A 61 7.43 -4.82 11.01
C CYS A 61 6.79 -3.84 10.03
N VAL A 62 7.55 -3.46 9.02
CA VAL A 62 7.06 -2.75 7.83
C VAL A 62 7.15 -3.67 6.62
N SER A 63 6.06 -3.78 5.88
CA SER A 63 6.01 -4.45 4.59
C SER A 63 5.66 -3.45 3.50
N VAL A 64 6.44 -3.39 2.43
CA VAL A 64 6.26 -2.39 1.37
C VAL A 64 6.31 -3.04 -0.01
N ILE A 65 5.41 -2.60 -0.90
CA ILE A 65 5.45 -2.94 -2.32
C ILE A 65 5.90 -1.69 -3.09
N PHE A 66 6.98 -1.83 -3.83
CA PHE A 66 7.46 -0.81 -4.75
C PHE A 66 7.14 -1.18 -6.20
N ALA A 67 6.79 -0.18 -7.01
CA ALA A 67 6.62 -0.31 -8.45
C ALA A 67 7.43 0.74 -9.20
N PRO A 68 7.91 0.46 -10.43
CA PRO A 68 8.65 1.44 -11.21
C PRO A 68 7.82 2.68 -11.50
N SER A 69 8.42 3.85 -11.34
CA SER A 69 7.78 5.14 -11.60
C SER A 69 7.48 5.40 -13.06
N LYS A 70 8.10 4.67 -13.99
CA LYS A 70 7.88 4.80 -15.45
C LYS A 70 6.42 4.62 -15.88
N THR A 71 5.62 3.97 -15.03
CA THR A 71 4.16 3.85 -15.22
C THR A 71 3.44 5.17 -14.95
N TYR A 72 4.05 6.09 -14.21
CA TYR A 72 3.53 7.37 -13.78
C TYR A 72 4.34 8.48 -14.43
N LEU A 73 3.68 9.30 -15.26
CA LEU A 73 4.31 10.41 -15.99
C LEU A 73 4.58 11.61 -15.07
N PRO A 74 5.43 12.53 -15.56
CA PRO A 74 6.86 12.49 -15.67
C PRO A 74 7.47 12.58 -14.27
N ARG A 75 8.38 11.70 -13.91
CA ARG A 75 9.18 11.64 -12.67
C ARG A 75 8.49 12.28 -11.45
N PRO A 76 7.50 11.62 -10.82
CA PRO A 76 6.86 12.17 -9.65
C PRO A 76 7.93 12.36 -8.56
N TYR A 77 7.95 13.53 -7.95
CA TYR A 77 8.71 13.67 -6.72
C TYR A 77 7.94 12.94 -5.62
N VAL A 78 8.57 11.96 -5.03
CA VAL A 78 8.02 11.14 -3.95
C VAL A 78 8.77 11.44 -2.66
N SER A 79 8.05 11.52 -1.56
CA SER A 79 8.63 11.66 -0.22
C SER A 79 7.78 10.90 0.77
N SER A 80 8.39 10.44 1.85
CA SER A 80 7.69 9.78 2.96
C SER A 80 7.70 10.63 4.22
N ALA A 81 6.82 10.30 5.16
CA ALA A 81 6.75 10.89 6.48
C ALA A 81 6.08 9.93 7.47
N SER A 82 6.35 10.11 8.75
CA SER A 82 5.84 9.25 9.81
C SER A 82 5.31 10.06 11.01
N PRO A 83 4.18 10.79 10.86
CA PRO A 83 3.57 11.50 11.98
C PRO A 83 3.03 10.51 13.04
N SER A 84 3.27 10.85 14.31
CA SER A 84 2.96 9.99 15.46
C SER A 84 1.47 9.97 15.84
N ASP A 85 0.71 10.95 15.41
CA ASP A 85 -0.69 11.14 15.85
C ASP A 85 -1.56 11.74 14.74
N HIS A 86 -2.88 11.82 15.01
CA HIS A 86 -3.87 12.34 14.08
C HIS A 86 -3.61 13.79 13.64
N ASP A 87 -3.33 14.66 14.62
CA ASP A 87 -3.23 16.09 14.36
C ASP A 87 -1.97 16.41 13.53
N SER A 88 -0.86 15.78 13.88
CA SER A 88 0.39 15.83 13.13
C SER A 88 0.20 15.31 11.70
N PHE A 89 -0.54 14.21 11.52
CA PHE A 89 -0.87 13.66 10.20
C PHE A 89 -1.70 14.66 9.36
N ILE A 90 -2.79 15.20 9.92
CA ILE A 90 -3.65 16.14 9.22
C ILE A 90 -2.91 17.44 8.88
N LYS A 91 -2.10 17.97 9.80
CA LYS A 91 -1.26 19.14 9.57
C LYS A 91 -0.29 18.91 8.41
N LEU A 92 0.46 17.82 8.46
CA LEU A 92 1.42 17.45 7.43
C LEU A 92 0.77 17.29 6.05
N ALA A 93 -0.39 16.65 5.98
CA ALA A 93 -1.13 16.48 4.73
C ALA A 93 -1.60 17.82 4.14
N LYS A 94 -2.04 18.77 4.99
CA LYS A 94 -2.41 20.12 4.57
C LYS A 94 -1.20 20.91 4.06
N GLU A 95 -0.07 20.83 4.75
CA GLU A 95 1.17 21.52 4.37
C GLU A 95 1.65 21.04 2.99
N ASN A 96 1.73 19.73 2.78
CA ASN A 96 2.16 19.16 1.50
C ASN A 96 1.23 19.55 0.33
N ARG A 97 -0.09 19.53 0.56
CA ARG A 97 -1.07 19.92 -0.46
C ARG A 97 -0.99 21.40 -0.84
N ASN A 98 -0.61 22.26 0.09
CA ASN A 98 -0.59 23.70 -0.08
C ASN A 98 0.76 24.24 -0.61
N LEU A 99 1.73 23.38 -0.93
CA LEU A 99 2.99 23.81 -1.53
C LEU A 99 2.73 24.51 -2.88
N LYS A 100 3.39 25.65 -3.08
CA LYS A 100 3.27 26.48 -4.30
C LYS A 100 4.19 25.97 -5.42
N GLY A 101 3.97 26.48 -6.64
CA GLY A 101 4.87 26.28 -7.77
C GLY A 101 4.90 24.86 -8.34
N GLY A 102 3.76 24.16 -8.34
CA GLY A 102 3.68 22.78 -8.86
C GLY A 102 4.29 21.71 -7.94
N LYS A 103 4.69 22.10 -6.74
CA LYS A 103 5.28 21.21 -5.72
C LYS A 103 4.23 20.55 -4.81
N ALA A 104 2.96 20.86 -4.98
CA ALA A 104 1.88 20.26 -4.20
C ALA A 104 1.93 18.74 -4.29
N LYS A 105 1.91 18.10 -3.14
CA LYS A 105 1.98 16.65 -3.03
C LYS A 105 0.69 16.11 -2.46
N GLN A 106 0.30 14.94 -2.91
CA GLN A 106 -0.88 14.22 -2.45
C GLN A 106 -0.47 12.87 -1.89
N ILE A 107 -1.24 12.35 -0.95
CA ILE A 107 -1.02 11.04 -0.36
C ILE A 107 -1.29 9.97 -1.42
N SER A 108 -0.27 9.18 -1.74
CA SER A 108 -0.36 8.04 -2.66
C SER A 108 -0.50 6.71 -1.91
N CYS A 109 0.06 6.63 -0.69
CA CYS A 109 -0.05 5.44 0.15
C CYS A 109 -0.14 5.85 1.62
N LEU A 110 -0.91 5.10 2.40
CA LEU A 110 -1.14 5.33 3.82
C LEU A 110 -1.21 4.01 4.56
N VAL A 111 -0.52 3.93 5.69
CA VAL A 111 -0.66 2.87 6.69
C VAL A 111 -0.70 3.50 8.07
N CYS A 112 -1.35 2.83 9.01
CA CYS A 112 -1.37 3.22 10.41
C CYS A 112 -1.08 2.02 11.31
N ASP A 113 -0.42 2.30 12.42
CA ASP A 113 -0.25 1.39 13.56
C ASP A 113 -0.39 2.20 14.84
N GLU A 114 -1.10 1.67 15.84
CA GLU A 114 -1.41 2.40 17.08
C GLU A 114 -0.16 2.78 17.89
N LYS A 115 0.92 2.03 17.77
CA LYS A 115 2.18 2.29 18.47
C LYS A 115 3.15 3.14 17.64
N LEU A 116 3.15 2.92 16.32
CA LEU A 116 4.10 3.53 15.40
C LEU A 116 3.59 4.82 14.75
N GLY A 117 2.27 5.09 14.84
CA GLY A 117 1.64 6.22 14.17
C GLY A 117 1.32 5.93 12.71
N PHE A 118 1.57 6.91 11.85
CA PHE A 118 1.23 6.85 10.43
C PHE A 118 2.48 6.72 9.56
N GLY A 119 2.44 5.80 8.60
CA GLY A 119 3.38 5.79 7.48
C GLY A 119 2.71 6.40 6.25
N VAL A 120 3.22 7.53 5.79
CA VAL A 120 2.60 8.31 4.70
C VAL A 120 3.58 8.46 3.55
N VAL A 121 3.12 8.17 2.34
CA VAL A 121 3.88 8.46 1.11
C VAL A 121 3.14 9.52 0.31
N PHE A 122 3.85 10.57 -0.03
CA PHE A 122 3.37 11.69 -0.83
C PHE A 122 3.94 11.64 -2.24
N MET A 123 3.14 12.03 -3.24
CA MET A 123 3.55 12.10 -4.64
C MET A 123 3.00 13.34 -5.31
N THR A 124 3.82 14.02 -6.13
CA THR A 124 3.35 15.10 -7.00
C THR A 124 2.56 14.52 -8.18
N HIS A 125 1.64 15.31 -8.74
CA HIS A 125 0.85 14.93 -9.92
C HIS A 125 0.04 13.63 -9.78
N TYR A 126 -0.25 13.20 -8.54
CA TYR A 126 -1.03 11.98 -8.29
C TYR A 126 -2.50 12.13 -8.70
N GLY A 127 -3.08 13.32 -8.52
CA GLY A 127 -4.44 13.65 -8.93
C GLY A 127 -4.65 15.16 -8.99
N THR A 128 -5.88 15.58 -9.31
CA THR A 128 -6.25 17.00 -9.40
C THR A 128 -6.73 17.58 -8.07
N ALA A 129 -7.32 16.75 -7.21
CA ALA A 129 -7.77 17.13 -5.88
C ALA A 129 -7.76 15.91 -4.94
N GLN A 130 -7.58 16.14 -3.64
CA GLN A 130 -7.58 15.09 -2.64
C GLN A 130 -8.30 15.51 -1.37
N LYS A 131 -9.03 14.58 -0.76
CA LYS A 131 -9.70 14.70 0.54
C LYS A 131 -9.29 13.57 1.47
N ILE A 132 -9.27 13.86 2.76
CA ILE A 132 -9.08 12.88 3.83
C ILE A 132 -10.39 12.81 4.60
N LEU A 133 -11.02 11.64 4.60
CA LEU A 133 -12.27 11.41 5.31
C LEU A 133 -12.02 10.50 6.51
N THR A 134 -12.63 10.85 7.63
CA THR A 134 -12.67 10.02 8.84
C THR A 134 -14.09 9.55 9.15
N ASN A 135 -15.07 10.11 8.47
CA ASN A 135 -16.46 9.71 8.54
C ASN A 135 -16.83 8.90 7.28
N MET A 136 -17.23 7.66 7.46
CA MET A 136 -17.55 6.74 6.36
C MET A 136 -18.83 7.15 5.60
N SER A 137 -19.73 7.91 6.22
CA SER A 137 -20.95 8.40 5.56
C SER A 137 -20.66 9.35 4.40
N ASP A 138 -19.54 10.07 4.46
CA ASP A 138 -19.20 11.12 3.49
C ASP A 138 -18.64 10.54 2.19
N ILE A 139 -18.23 9.25 2.19
CA ILE A 139 -17.63 8.60 1.03
C ILE A 139 -18.55 8.62 -0.19
N GLU A 140 -19.84 8.35 0.00
CA GLU A 140 -20.80 8.29 -1.12
C GLU A 140 -21.04 9.68 -1.74
N GLU A 141 -21.05 10.72 -0.95
CA GLU A 141 -21.15 12.10 -1.43
C GLU A 141 -19.93 12.48 -2.27
N GLU A 142 -18.75 12.22 -1.75
CA GLU A 142 -17.50 12.51 -2.45
C GLU A 142 -17.33 11.71 -3.75
N ARG A 143 -17.81 10.48 -3.77
CA ARG A 143 -17.85 9.67 -5.00
C ARG A 143 -18.72 10.29 -6.10
N LYS A 144 -19.85 10.92 -5.76
CA LYS A 144 -20.67 11.68 -6.72
C LYS A 144 -19.87 12.87 -7.29
N GLY A 145 -18.99 13.46 -6.50
CA GLY A 145 -18.04 14.50 -6.94
C GLY A 145 -16.89 14.02 -7.83
N GLY A 146 -16.83 12.71 -8.14
CA GLY A 146 -15.80 12.10 -8.99
C GLY A 146 -14.53 11.69 -8.24
N PHE A 147 -14.54 11.73 -6.91
CA PHE A 147 -13.44 11.22 -6.11
C PHE A 147 -13.45 9.69 -6.03
N LYS A 148 -12.27 9.09 -5.95
CA LYS A 148 -12.04 7.65 -5.77
C LYS A 148 -11.25 7.41 -4.50
N ILE A 149 -11.54 6.31 -3.80
CA ILE A 149 -10.71 5.88 -2.68
C ILE A 149 -9.38 5.40 -3.24
N THR A 150 -8.29 6.04 -2.87
CA THR A 150 -6.93 5.73 -3.36
C THR A 150 -6.03 5.13 -2.29
N ALA A 151 -6.34 5.37 -1.03
CA ALA A 151 -5.72 4.69 0.10
C ALA A 151 -6.68 4.62 1.28
N CYS A 152 -6.52 3.65 2.14
CA CYS A 152 -7.24 3.55 3.41
C CYS A 152 -6.35 2.95 4.49
N ALA A 153 -6.53 3.44 5.70
CA ALA A 153 -5.90 2.93 6.91
C ALA A 153 -6.86 3.06 8.10
N ALA A 154 -6.53 2.45 9.22
CA ALA A 154 -7.30 2.58 10.43
C ALA A 154 -6.39 2.74 11.65
N TRP A 155 -6.77 3.59 12.60
CA TRP A 155 -6.11 3.82 13.86
C TRP A 155 -7.14 3.86 14.99
N GLY A 156 -7.02 2.91 15.90
CA GLY A 156 -8.05 2.70 16.92
C GLY A 156 -9.41 2.44 16.30
N SER A 157 -10.40 3.23 16.68
CA SER A 157 -11.76 3.15 16.15
C SER A 157 -12.00 4.00 14.89
N LYS A 158 -11.00 4.68 14.35
CA LYS A 158 -11.17 5.57 13.19
C LYS A 158 -10.62 4.95 11.93
N PHE A 159 -11.39 5.04 10.83
CA PHE A 159 -10.88 4.84 9.49
C PHE A 159 -10.39 6.18 8.91
N TYR A 160 -9.31 6.12 8.16
CA TYR A 160 -8.79 7.22 7.35
C TYR A 160 -8.90 6.79 5.89
N VAL A 161 -9.74 7.49 5.15
CA VAL A 161 -10.00 7.21 3.74
C VAL A 161 -9.47 8.37 2.91
N ILE A 162 -8.47 8.09 2.10
CA ILE A 162 -7.91 9.07 1.17
C ILE A 162 -8.69 8.96 -0.13
N MET A 163 -9.34 10.05 -0.52
CA MET A 163 -10.08 10.12 -1.77
C MET A 163 -9.45 11.13 -2.72
N THR A 164 -9.11 10.66 -3.91
CA THR A 164 -8.41 11.49 -4.91
C THR A 164 -9.22 11.55 -6.20
N LYS A 165 -9.27 12.74 -6.83
CA LYS A 165 -9.90 12.97 -8.13
C LYS A 165 -8.83 13.06 -9.22
N GLY A 166 -9.13 12.54 -10.40
CA GLY A 166 -8.25 12.65 -11.57
C GLY A 166 -7.04 11.72 -11.57
N THR A 167 -7.05 10.66 -10.77
CA THR A 167 -6.02 9.62 -10.81
C THR A 167 -6.18 8.74 -12.04
N ARG A 168 -5.06 8.30 -12.62
CA ARG A 168 -5.07 7.45 -13.82
C ARG A 168 -5.38 5.99 -13.52
N GLU A 169 -4.99 5.51 -12.35
CA GLU A 169 -5.09 4.11 -11.94
C GLU A 169 -6.51 3.71 -11.55
N TYR A 170 -7.29 4.66 -11.02
CA TYR A 170 -8.61 4.40 -10.45
C TYR A 170 -9.74 4.80 -11.40
N LYS A 171 -9.73 4.27 -12.64
CA LYS A 171 -10.74 4.60 -13.66
C LYS A 171 -12.06 3.88 -13.49
N GLY A 172 -12.03 2.66 -12.93
CA GLY A 172 -13.19 1.81 -12.75
C GLY A 172 -14.18 2.36 -11.71
N ARG A 173 -15.43 1.85 -11.75
CA ARG A 173 -16.40 2.11 -10.69
C ARG A 173 -15.94 1.45 -9.40
N GLN A 174 -15.89 2.19 -8.31
CA GLN A 174 -15.54 1.65 -7.01
C GLN A 174 -16.77 1.28 -6.19
N ARG A 175 -16.60 0.27 -5.35
CA ARG A 175 -17.47 -0.08 -4.23
C ARG A 175 -16.64 -0.30 -2.99
N TRP A 176 -17.23 -0.13 -1.85
CA TRP A 176 -16.60 -0.44 -0.58
C TRP A 176 -17.61 -1.12 0.35
N PHE A 177 -17.11 -1.83 1.33
CA PHE A 177 -17.91 -2.41 2.38
C PHE A 177 -17.09 -2.64 3.65
N THR A 178 -17.79 -2.79 4.75
CA THR A 178 -17.21 -3.20 6.02
C THR A 178 -17.59 -4.64 6.37
N SER A 179 -16.74 -5.33 7.15
CA SER A 179 -16.99 -6.69 7.61
C SER A 179 -16.35 -6.93 8.98
N LYS A 180 -17.08 -7.62 9.87
CA LYS A 180 -16.60 -7.95 11.22
C LYS A 180 -15.62 -9.13 11.25
N SER A 181 -15.52 -9.92 10.20
CA SER A 181 -14.58 -11.03 10.10
C SER A 181 -13.99 -11.16 8.70
N TRP A 182 -12.78 -11.71 8.63
CA TRP A 182 -12.13 -11.99 7.35
C TRP A 182 -12.95 -12.95 6.49
N GLY A 183 -13.44 -14.07 7.05
CA GLY A 183 -14.21 -15.05 6.28
C GLY A 183 -15.45 -14.46 5.60
N ASN A 184 -16.14 -13.49 6.27
CA ASN A 184 -17.26 -12.77 5.63
C ASN A 184 -16.76 -11.75 4.59
N ALA A 185 -15.63 -11.10 4.83
CA ALA A 185 -15.01 -10.22 3.84
C ALA A 185 -14.61 -11.00 2.60
N GLU A 186 -13.97 -12.13 2.77
CA GLU A 186 -13.52 -13.01 1.69
C GLU A 186 -14.66 -13.52 0.82
N LYS A 187 -15.74 -14.02 1.41
CA LYS A 187 -16.94 -14.42 0.66
C LYS A 187 -17.50 -13.28 -0.19
N ARG A 188 -17.48 -12.04 0.34
CA ARG A 188 -17.93 -10.86 -0.42
C ARG A 188 -16.94 -10.48 -1.51
N ILE A 189 -15.65 -10.62 -1.30
CA ILE A 189 -14.61 -10.41 -2.32
C ILE A 189 -14.83 -11.41 -3.45
N GLN A 190 -14.93 -12.72 -3.16
CA GLN A 190 -15.16 -13.79 -4.15
C GLN A 190 -16.40 -13.50 -5.01
N LYS A 191 -17.55 -13.20 -4.38
CA LYS A 191 -18.78 -12.84 -5.10
C LYS A 191 -18.65 -11.60 -5.98
N ASN A 192 -17.70 -10.72 -5.70
CA ASN A 192 -17.43 -9.53 -6.51
C ASN A 192 -16.41 -9.78 -7.61
N GLN A 193 -15.52 -10.77 -7.47
CA GLN A 193 -14.63 -11.19 -8.55
C GLN A 193 -15.41 -11.69 -9.77
N ASP A 194 -16.50 -12.42 -9.55
CA ASP A 194 -17.42 -12.85 -10.62
C ASP A 194 -18.03 -11.66 -11.39
N LYS A 195 -17.96 -10.45 -10.84
CA LYS A 195 -18.43 -9.19 -11.42
C LYS A 195 -17.27 -8.29 -11.90
N GLU A 196 -16.15 -8.89 -12.22
CA GLU A 196 -14.94 -8.17 -12.69
C GLU A 196 -14.50 -7.05 -11.75
N ARG A 197 -14.48 -7.30 -10.44
CA ARG A 197 -14.01 -6.37 -9.42
C ARG A 197 -12.81 -6.92 -8.68
N VAL A 198 -11.78 -6.10 -8.57
CA VAL A 198 -10.58 -6.41 -7.80
C VAL A 198 -10.52 -5.57 -6.52
N VAL A 199 -9.85 -6.09 -5.52
CA VAL A 199 -9.55 -5.37 -4.28
C VAL A 199 -8.49 -4.32 -4.57
N THR A 200 -8.74 -3.07 -4.17
CA THR A 200 -7.80 -1.95 -4.31
C THR A 200 -7.44 -1.30 -2.97
N GLY A 201 -8.05 -1.72 -1.88
CA GLY A 201 -7.71 -1.26 -0.54
C GLY A 201 -8.27 -2.18 0.52
N ILE A 202 -7.51 -2.41 1.56
CA ILE A 202 -7.90 -3.15 2.78
C ILE A 202 -7.26 -2.48 3.98
N CYS A 203 -8.03 -2.30 5.04
CA CYS A 203 -7.51 -2.00 6.37
C CYS A 203 -8.45 -2.57 7.45
N TYR A 204 -7.96 -2.65 8.69
CA TYR A 204 -8.71 -3.17 9.83
C TYR A 204 -8.66 -2.19 11.00
N SER A 205 -9.81 -1.84 11.54
CA SER A 205 -9.93 -1.04 12.75
C SER A 205 -9.98 -1.97 13.97
N THR A 206 -8.97 -1.88 14.82
CA THR A 206 -8.87 -2.64 16.07
C THR A 206 -9.98 -2.24 17.05
N GLY A 207 -10.28 -0.95 17.17
CA GLY A 207 -11.33 -0.43 18.06
C GLY A 207 -12.74 -0.79 17.58
N GLN A 208 -13.02 -0.78 16.27
CA GLN A 208 -14.32 -1.22 15.73
C GLN A 208 -14.39 -2.72 15.47
N LYS A 209 -13.26 -3.43 15.53
CA LYS A 209 -13.13 -4.85 15.13
C LYS A 209 -13.73 -5.10 13.74
N THR A 210 -13.33 -4.29 12.77
CA THR A 210 -13.99 -4.24 11.46
C THR A 210 -12.98 -3.99 10.35
N TYR A 211 -13.05 -4.81 9.29
CA TYR A 211 -12.36 -4.57 8.02
C TYR A 211 -13.09 -3.53 7.20
N LEU A 212 -12.36 -2.67 6.53
CA LEU A 212 -12.81 -1.90 5.37
C LEU A 212 -12.17 -2.50 4.13
N VAL A 213 -12.98 -2.84 3.14
CA VAL A 213 -12.52 -3.38 1.84
C VAL A 213 -13.02 -2.48 0.73
N VAL A 214 -12.12 -2.10 -0.17
CA VAL A 214 -12.41 -1.30 -1.36
C VAL A 214 -12.21 -2.14 -2.59
N LEU A 215 -13.19 -2.11 -3.49
CA LEU A 215 -13.24 -2.86 -4.74
C LEU A 215 -13.35 -1.90 -5.92
N MET A 216 -12.74 -2.26 -7.07
CA MET A 216 -12.84 -1.50 -8.30
C MET A 216 -13.16 -2.40 -9.49
N GLU A 217 -14.07 -1.97 -10.35
CA GLU A 217 -14.34 -2.62 -11.63
C GLU A 217 -13.14 -2.49 -12.58
N THR A 218 -12.72 -3.60 -13.15
CA THR A 218 -11.55 -3.67 -14.02
C THR A 218 -11.59 -4.96 -14.85
N SER A 219 -10.88 -4.97 -15.97
CA SER A 219 -10.64 -6.17 -16.78
C SER A 219 -9.48 -7.04 -16.27
N GLN A 220 -8.96 -6.78 -15.08
CA GLN A 220 -7.84 -7.50 -14.51
C GLN A 220 -8.31 -8.77 -13.78
N ASP A 221 -7.51 -9.83 -13.84
CA ASP A 221 -7.66 -10.98 -12.97
C ASP A 221 -7.02 -10.69 -11.62
N GLN A 222 -7.59 -11.26 -10.57
CA GLN A 222 -7.06 -11.14 -9.21
C GLN A 222 -6.91 -12.50 -8.57
N ILE A 223 -5.82 -12.66 -7.85
CA ILE A 223 -5.60 -13.73 -6.88
C ILE A 223 -5.19 -13.11 -5.55
N TYR A 224 -5.48 -13.79 -4.46
CA TYR A 224 -4.99 -13.40 -3.13
C TYR A 224 -4.80 -14.62 -2.25
N LYS A 225 -3.94 -14.49 -1.26
CA LYS A 225 -3.67 -15.54 -0.28
C LYS A 225 -3.15 -14.93 1.02
N LYS A 226 -3.51 -15.56 2.15
CA LYS A 226 -2.95 -15.28 3.47
C LYS A 226 -1.83 -16.26 3.79
N PHE A 227 -0.80 -15.78 4.50
CA PHE A 227 0.38 -16.54 4.88
C PHE A 227 0.71 -16.27 6.35
N CYS A 228 0.99 -17.31 7.09
CA CYS A 228 1.57 -17.26 8.44
C CYS A 228 3.10 -17.19 8.39
N ASP A 229 3.69 -17.65 7.29
CA ASP A 229 5.14 -17.70 7.09
C ASP A 229 5.59 -16.86 5.90
N VAL A 230 6.69 -16.15 6.10
CA VAL A 230 7.28 -15.24 5.13
C VAL A 230 7.95 -16.00 3.97
N ALA A 231 8.55 -17.15 4.23
CA ALA A 231 9.20 -17.95 3.20
C ALA A 231 8.19 -18.55 2.22
N ASP A 232 7.04 -19.00 2.73
CA ASP A 232 5.93 -19.48 1.90
C ASP A 232 5.31 -18.35 1.09
N LEU A 233 5.19 -17.14 1.66
CA LEU A 233 4.74 -15.96 0.95
C LEU A 233 5.68 -15.64 -0.21
N ASP A 234 6.98 -15.58 0.02
CA ASP A 234 7.99 -15.30 -1.02
C ASP A 234 7.93 -16.32 -2.16
N LYS A 235 7.90 -17.60 -1.81
CA LYS A 235 7.80 -18.69 -2.78
C LYS A 235 6.54 -18.59 -3.63
N TRP A 236 5.38 -18.28 -3.01
CA TRP A 236 4.11 -18.15 -3.73
C TRP A 236 4.12 -16.90 -4.64
N VAL A 237 4.57 -15.75 -4.14
CA VAL A 237 4.66 -14.52 -4.94
C VAL A 237 5.57 -14.73 -6.15
N LYS A 238 6.75 -15.33 -5.99
CA LYS A 238 7.65 -15.65 -7.10
C LYS A 238 7.02 -16.56 -8.14
N LYS A 239 6.23 -17.57 -7.69
CA LYS A 239 5.48 -18.44 -8.60
C LYS A 239 4.44 -17.66 -9.39
N GLN A 240 3.57 -16.90 -8.71
CA GLN A 240 2.50 -16.14 -9.36
C GLN A 240 3.04 -15.04 -10.28
N TYR A 241 4.16 -14.46 -9.92
CA TYR A 241 4.84 -13.48 -10.78
C TYR A 241 5.25 -14.07 -12.13
N ARG A 242 5.74 -15.32 -12.17
CA ARG A 242 6.06 -16.02 -13.42
C ARG A 242 4.81 -16.28 -14.26
N GLU A 243 3.64 -16.35 -13.65
CA GLU A 243 2.33 -16.48 -14.32
C GLU A 243 1.76 -15.13 -14.79
N GLY A 244 2.49 -14.03 -14.55
CA GLY A 244 2.14 -12.67 -15.00
C GLY A 244 1.32 -11.87 -13.98
N PHE A 245 1.16 -12.35 -12.76
CA PHE A 245 0.53 -11.59 -11.69
C PHE A 245 1.53 -10.65 -10.99
N HIS A 246 1.06 -9.45 -10.62
CA HIS A 246 1.84 -8.46 -9.90
C HIS A 246 1.17 -8.14 -8.57
N PRO A 247 1.91 -8.08 -7.46
CA PRO A 247 1.35 -7.73 -6.17
C PRO A 247 0.95 -6.25 -6.15
N THR A 248 -0.22 -5.99 -5.57
CA THR A 248 -0.79 -4.64 -5.47
C THR A 248 -1.17 -4.26 -4.05
N ILE A 249 -1.40 -5.23 -3.18
CA ILE A 249 -1.68 -4.98 -1.77
C ILE A 249 -0.88 -5.98 -0.94
N ILE A 250 -0.26 -5.46 0.11
CA ILE A 250 0.21 -6.23 1.25
C ILE A 250 -0.50 -5.70 2.49
N PHE A 251 -1.06 -6.61 3.28
CA PHE A 251 -1.81 -6.28 4.46
C PHE A 251 -1.53 -7.31 5.56
N LYS A 252 -0.95 -6.86 6.65
CA LYS A 252 -0.79 -7.68 7.86
C LYS A 252 -2.09 -7.63 8.64
N ASP A 253 -2.75 -8.77 8.79
CA ASP A 253 -4.01 -8.88 9.50
C ASP A 253 -3.77 -9.00 11.01
N PRO A 254 -4.18 -8.01 11.81
CA PRO A 254 -3.93 -8.06 13.25
C PRO A 254 -4.84 -9.06 14.00
N THR A 255 -5.78 -9.70 13.32
CA THR A 255 -6.70 -10.66 13.96
C THR A 255 -6.15 -12.06 14.05
N ASP A 256 -5.27 -12.45 13.13
CA ASP A 256 -4.68 -13.78 13.05
C ASP A 256 -3.17 -13.78 12.78
N ASP A 257 -2.57 -12.60 12.81
CA ASP A 257 -1.14 -12.36 12.54
C ASP A 257 -0.66 -12.87 11.17
N ASN A 258 -1.57 -13.09 10.23
CA ASN A 258 -1.24 -13.51 8.88
C ASN A 258 -1.02 -12.30 7.94
N THR A 259 -0.19 -12.49 6.93
CA THR A 259 0.01 -11.50 5.87
C THR A 259 -0.83 -11.87 4.65
N LEU A 260 -1.77 -11.02 4.29
CA LEU A 260 -2.52 -11.10 3.05
C LEU A 260 -1.75 -10.41 1.92
N VAL A 261 -1.61 -11.10 0.80
CA VAL A 261 -1.12 -10.49 -0.44
C VAL A 261 -2.20 -10.60 -1.51
N VAL A 262 -2.45 -9.49 -2.18
CA VAL A 262 -3.32 -9.43 -3.36
C VAL A 262 -2.44 -9.17 -4.59
N MET A 263 -2.65 -9.95 -5.64
CA MET A 263 -1.95 -9.82 -6.91
C MET A 263 -2.94 -9.70 -8.06
N ILE A 264 -2.61 -8.90 -9.06
CA ILE A 264 -3.45 -8.71 -10.25
C ILE A 264 -2.67 -9.03 -11.53
N LYS A 265 -3.42 -9.41 -12.57
CA LYS A 265 -2.92 -9.64 -13.92
C LYS A 265 -3.82 -8.94 -14.92
N ASP A 266 -3.23 -8.19 -15.86
CA ASP A 266 -3.99 -7.53 -16.93
C ASP A 266 -4.38 -8.54 -18.01
N ARG A 267 -5.67 -8.75 -18.24
CA ARG A 267 -6.20 -9.64 -19.28
C ARG A 267 -5.92 -9.13 -20.68
N SER A 268 -5.85 -7.82 -20.86
CA SER A 268 -5.75 -7.20 -22.20
C SER A 268 -4.35 -7.23 -22.79
N ARG A 269 -3.33 -7.64 -22.03
CA ARG A 269 -1.93 -7.54 -22.41
C ARG A 269 -1.18 -8.85 -22.23
N SER A 270 -1.32 -9.72 -23.21
CA SER A 270 -0.40 -10.87 -23.37
C SER A 270 1.06 -10.47 -23.68
N SER A 271 1.34 -9.18 -23.90
CA SER A 271 2.65 -8.70 -24.36
C SER A 271 3.32 -7.59 -23.52
N TYR A 272 2.66 -7.00 -22.55
CA TYR A 272 3.35 -6.20 -21.54
C TYR A 272 3.75 -7.08 -20.36
N ILE A 273 4.61 -8.02 -20.64
CA ILE A 273 5.52 -8.51 -19.64
C ILE A 273 6.35 -7.29 -19.27
N CYS A 274 5.91 -6.56 -18.27
CA CYS A 274 6.84 -5.78 -17.49
C CYS A 274 7.90 -6.80 -17.07
N LYS A 275 9.08 -6.75 -17.68
CA LYS A 275 10.25 -7.51 -17.22
C LYS A 275 10.65 -6.93 -15.87
N TYR A 276 9.85 -7.23 -14.86
CA TYR A 276 10.10 -6.83 -13.50
C TYR A 276 10.68 -8.02 -12.77
N ASP A 277 11.92 -7.92 -12.38
CA ASP A 277 12.45 -8.80 -11.37
C ASP A 277 11.72 -8.47 -10.06
N CYS A 278 10.81 -9.32 -9.66
CA CYS A 278 10.18 -9.24 -8.35
C CYS A 278 11.18 -9.76 -7.32
N LYS A 279 11.77 -8.89 -6.56
CA LYS A 279 12.56 -9.28 -5.40
C LYS A 279 11.71 -9.04 -4.17
N VAL A 280 11.39 -10.10 -3.48
CA VAL A 280 10.79 -10.04 -2.15
C VAL A 280 11.96 -10.04 -1.17
N ALA A 281 12.15 -8.96 -0.47
CA ALA A 281 13.11 -8.88 0.60
C ALA A 281 12.35 -8.91 1.93
N PHE A 282 12.68 -9.87 2.75
CA PHE A 282 12.17 -10.03 4.11
C PHE A 282 13.34 -9.85 5.06
N ALA A 283 13.11 -9.15 6.13
CA ALA A 283 14.01 -9.06 7.28
C ALA A 283 13.37 -9.71 8.51
#